data_3a3e1bfab0270c4011109a20b5dc7053
#
_entry.id   3a3e1bfab0270c4011109a20b5dc7053
#
_cell.length_a   1.000
_cell.length_b   1.000
_cell.length_c   1.000
_cell.angle_alpha   90.00
_cell.angle_beta   90.00
_cell.angle_gamma   90.00
#
_symmetry.space_group_name_H-M   'P 1'
#
loop_
_entity.id
_entity.type
_entity.pdbx_description
1 polymer ?
#
loop_
_entity_poly.entity_id
_entity_poly.type
_entity_poly.pdbx_seq_one_letter_code
_entity_poly.pdbx_strand_id
1 'polypeptide(L)'
;MTAAPSPRCDRITELTTDQLRARLPEALQIYVTAMGYPPTTAQQRAPMWSAHMLRAGWRCIGAFSDHNELIGIGYGYLGAPGQWWHEQVRRGLLASGGDSGGWLDDYFELTELHVYPGSQGAGLGEEILRRLLAEAPGSKVLLSTPEGPTRAWRLYRRVGFADVLRNYRFTGDPRPFAVLGRPLPLEPADSAPAESSGRNYRARNTDG
;
A
#
# COMPACT_ATOMS: atom_id res chain seq x y z
N MET A 1 -33.79 -4.24 12.48
CA MET A 1 -33.21 -3.82 11.19
C MET A 1 -32.06 -4.78 10.90
N THR A 2 -32.25 -5.74 10.01
CA THR A 2 -31.20 -6.64 9.53
C THR A 2 -30.24 -5.83 8.68
N ALA A 3 -28.97 -5.82 9.06
CA ALA A 3 -27.94 -5.18 8.24
C ALA A 3 -27.92 -5.85 6.85
N ALA A 4 -27.89 -5.05 5.78
CA ALA A 4 -27.74 -5.58 4.45
C ALA A 4 -26.47 -6.43 4.38
N PRO A 5 -26.50 -7.57 3.67
CA PRO A 5 -25.33 -8.41 3.52
C PRO A 5 -24.17 -7.60 2.91
N SER A 6 -22.99 -7.78 3.45
CA SER A 6 -21.78 -7.11 2.93
C SER A 6 -21.55 -7.51 1.47
N PRO A 7 -21.26 -6.56 0.57
CA PRO A 7 -21.02 -6.86 -0.84
C PRO A 7 -19.81 -7.80 -0.97
N ARG A 8 -20.00 -8.91 -1.69
CA ARG A 8 -18.94 -9.86 -2.00
C ARG A 8 -18.14 -9.35 -3.21
N CYS A 9 -16.84 -9.57 -3.21
CA CYS A 9 -16.02 -9.29 -4.36
C CYS A 9 -16.26 -10.35 -5.44
N ASP A 10 -16.62 -9.89 -6.63
CA ASP A 10 -16.83 -10.73 -7.82
C ASP A 10 -15.63 -10.65 -8.77
N ARG A 11 -15.07 -9.45 -8.94
CA ARG A 11 -14.02 -9.19 -9.91
C ARG A 11 -12.98 -8.21 -9.39
N ILE A 12 -11.70 -8.51 -9.65
CA ILE A 12 -10.58 -7.59 -9.43
C ILE A 12 -9.86 -7.41 -10.76
N THR A 13 -9.68 -6.17 -11.18
CA THR A 13 -9.10 -5.84 -12.49
C THR A 13 -8.30 -4.56 -12.46
N GLU A 14 -7.36 -4.43 -13.39
CA GLU A 14 -6.67 -3.16 -13.63
C GLU A 14 -7.64 -2.16 -14.26
N LEU A 15 -7.51 -0.90 -13.86
CA LEU A 15 -8.29 0.22 -14.38
C LEU A 15 -7.39 1.17 -15.15
N THR A 16 -7.84 1.58 -16.33
CA THR A 16 -7.23 2.70 -17.04
C THR A 16 -7.56 4.03 -16.37
N THR A 17 -6.82 5.08 -16.73
CA THR A 17 -7.09 6.45 -16.24
C THR A 17 -8.52 6.90 -16.54
N ASP A 18 -9.05 6.57 -17.71
CA ASP A 18 -10.42 6.95 -18.09
C ASP A 18 -11.47 6.15 -17.32
N GLN A 19 -11.20 4.86 -17.05
CA GLN A 19 -12.08 4.04 -16.23
C GLN A 19 -12.12 4.53 -14.77
N LEU A 20 -10.96 4.89 -14.19
CA LEU A 20 -10.97 5.47 -12.85
C LEU A 20 -11.60 6.86 -12.85
N ARG A 21 -11.36 7.69 -13.86
CA ARG A 21 -11.97 9.02 -13.95
C ARG A 21 -13.50 8.93 -13.95
N ALA A 22 -14.06 7.98 -14.69
CA ALA A 22 -15.50 7.76 -14.72
C ALA A 22 -16.08 7.30 -13.37
N ARG A 23 -15.26 6.66 -12.53
CA ARG A 23 -15.64 6.14 -11.20
C ARG A 23 -15.01 6.91 -10.03
N LEU A 24 -14.44 8.07 -10.31
CA LEU A 24 -13.74 8.85 -9.28
C LEU A 24 -14.60 9.16 -8.05
N PRO A 25 -15.90 9.51 -8.20
CA PRO A 25 -16.77 9.72 -7.04
C PRO A 25 -16.93 8.46 -6.17
N GLU A 26 -17.08 7.27 -6.77
CA GLU A 26 -17.17 5.99 -6.04
C GLU A 26 -15.86 5.70 -5.28
N ALA A 27 -14.71 5.86 -5.95
CA ALA A 27 -13.40 5.63 -5.37
C ALA A 27 -13.12 6.57 -4.17
N LEU A 28 -13.47 7.85 -4.31
CA LEU A 28 -13.35 8.82 -3.23
C LEU A 28 -14.32 8.54 -2.07
N GLN A 29 -15.51 8.00 -2.37
CA GLN A 29 -16.44 7.58 -1.33
C GLN A 29 -15.87 6.41 -0.50
N ILE A 30 -15.22 5.43 -1.15
CA ILE A 30 -14.50 4.36 -0.45
C ILE A 30 -13.41 4.95 0.45
N TYR A 31 -12.60 5.85 -0.09
CA TYR A 31 -11.52 6.52 0.65
C TYR A 31 -12.04 7.22 1.92
N VAL A 32 -13.02 8.11 1.79
CA VAL A 32 -13.52 8.85 2.95
C VAL A 32 -14.18 7.94 3.98
N THR A 33 -14.89 6.90 3.53
CA THR A 33 -15.56 5.94 4.41
C THR A 33 -14.54 5.05 5.14
N ALA A 34 -13.53 4.54 4.42
CA ALA A 34 -12.49 3.70 5.01
C ALA A 34 -11.60 4.45 6.02
N MET A 35 -11.38 5.75 5.77
CA MET A 35 -10.56 6.61 6.62
C MET A 35 -11.35 7.31 7.74
N GLY A 36 -12.69 7.22 7.72
CA GLY A 36 -13.55 7.93 8.67
C GLY A 36 -13.51 9.46 8.50
N TYR A 37 -13.26 9.94 7.29
CA TYR A 37 -13.22 11.38 7.00
C TYR A 37 -14.62 11.94 6.71
N PRO A 38 -14.80 13.27 6.90
CA PRO A 38 -16.02 13.94 6.47
C PRO A 38 -16.26 13.77 4.96
N PRO A 39 -17.52 13.61 4.49
CA PRO A 39 -17.82 13.42 3.06
C PRO A 39 -17.28 14.55 2.17
N THR A 40 -17.20 15.78 2.67
CA THR A 40 -16.62 16.94 1.96
C THR A 40 -15.15 16.75 1.58
N THR A 41 -14.43 15.87 2.27
CA THR A 41 -13.03 15.52 1.95
C THR A 41 -12.91 14.92 0.55
N ALA A 42 -13.93 14.21 0.06
CA ALA A 42 -13.93 13.65 -1.29
C ALA A 42 -13.75 14.73 -2.36
N GLN A 43 -14.52 15.82 -2.28
CA GLN A 43 -14.41 16.94 -3.21
C GLN A 43 -13.04 17.63 -3.16
N GLN A 44 -12.47 17.76 -1.97
CA GLN A 44 -11.14 18.35 -1.78
C GLN A 44 -10.02 17.49 -2.36
N ARG A 45 -10.19 16.16 -2.34
CA ARG A 45 -9.18 15.19 -2.83
C ARG A 45 -9.28 14.91 -4.33
N ALA A 46 -10.43 15.13 -4.96
CA ALA A 46 -10.63 14.82 -6.38
C ALA A 46 -9.60 15.45 -7.33
N PRO A 47 -9.21 16.73 -7.21
CA PRO A 47 -8.18 17.32 -8.07
C PRO A 47 -6.81 16.64 -7.92
N MET A 48 -6.43 16.28 -6.68
CA MET A 48 -5.17 15.59 -6.41
C MET A 48 -5.15 14.20 -7.04
N TRP A 49 -6.21 13.40 -6.87
CA TRP A 49 -6.29 12.08 -7.49
C TRP A 49 -6.26 12.17 -9.02
N SER A 50 -6.93 13.19 -9.60
CA SER A 50 -6.88 13.44 -11.04
C SER A 50 -5.46 13.78 -11.53
N ALA A 51 -4.71 14.55 -10.75
CA ALA A 51 -3.31 14.85 -11.07
C ALA A 51 -2.39 13.61 -10.94
N HIS A 52 -2.67 12.74 -9.98
CA HIS A 52 -1.93 11.48 -9.83
C HIS A 52 -2.07 10.55 -11.05
N MET A 53 -3.24 10.52 -11.70
CA MET A 53 -3.47 9.71 -12.91
C MET A 53 -2.56 10.09 -14.08
N LEU A 54 -1.96 11.28 -14.06
CA LEU A 54 -1.07 11.78 -15.11
C LEU A 54 0.41 11.49 -14.83
N ARG A 55 0.74 10.89 -13.70
CA ARG A 55 2.13 10.61 -13.33
C ARG A 55 2.67 9.39 -14.07
N ALA A 56 3.98 9.41 -14.33
CA ALA A 56 4.66 8.29 -14.97
C ALA A 56 4.50 7.01 -14.17
N GLY A 57 4.28 5.89 -14.86
CA GLY A 57 4.13 4.59 -14.23
C GLY A 57 2.87 4.44 -13.38
N TRP A 58 1.85 5.31 -13.55
CA TRP A 58 0.60 5.19 -12.82
C TRP A 58 -0.09 3.85 -13.14
N ARG A 59 -0.51 3.16 -12.08
CA ARG A 59 -1.28 1.92 -12.14
C ARG A 59 -2.39 1.93 -11.11
N CYS A 60 -3.50 1.28 -11.42
CA CYS A 60 -4.65 1.19 -10.54
C CYS A 60 -5.33 -0.17 -10.63
N ILE A 61 -5.67 -0.75 -9.49
CA ILE A 61 -6.49 -1.97 -9.39
C ILE A 61 -7.79 -1.62 -8.68
N GLY A 62 -8.90 -2.00 -9.31
CA GLY A 62 -10.25 -1.90 -8.74
C GLY A 62 -10.83 -3.27 -8.41
N ALA A 63 -11.54 -3.37 -7.30
CA ALA A 63 -12.31 -4.54 -6.90
C ALA A 63 -13.81 -4.20 -6.94
N PHE A 64 -14.61 -5.08 -7.53
CA PHE A 64 -16.02 -4.86 -7.83
C PHE A 64 -16.89 -5.94 -7.20
N SER A 65 -18.08 -5.54 -6.76
CA SER A 65 -19.12 -6.46 -6.34
C SER A 65 -19.82 -7.14 -7.54
N ASP A 66 -20.67 -8.11 -7.27
CA ASP A 66 -21.59 -8.75 -8.22
C ASP A 66 -22.58 -7.76 -8.87
N HIS A 67 -22.83 -6.61 -8.23
CA HIS A 67 -23.60 -5.50 -8.78
C HIS A 67 -22.76 -4.46 -9.53
N ASN A 68 -21.50 -4.77 -9.84
CA ASN A 68 -20.54 -3.89 -10.49
C ASN A 68 -20.27 -2.57 -9.75
N GLU A 69 -20.46 -2.55 -8.44
CA GLU A 69 -20.09 -1.44 -7.57
C GLU A 69 -18.61 -1.56 -7.20
N LEU A 70 -17.88 -0.44 -7.18
CA LEU A 70 -16.51 -0.42 -6.70
C LEU A 70 -16.50 -0.58 -5.18
N ILE A 71 -15.82 -1.62 -4.67
CA ILE A 71 -15.73 -1.94 -3.24
C ILE A 71 -14.31 -1.90 -2.70
N GLY A 72 -13.32 -1.75 -3.57
CA GLY A 72 -11.93 -1.59 -3.18
C GLY A 72 -11.11 -0.99 -4.31
N ILE A 73 -10.06 -0.26 -3.95
CA ILE A 73 -9.17 0.41 -4.89
C ILE A 73 -7.76 0.47 -4.32
N GLY A 74 -6.77 0.28 -5.20
CA GLY A 74 -5.38 0.56 -4.90
C GLY A 74 -4.72 1.20 -6.11
N TYR A 75 -3.94 2.26 -5.92
CA TYR A 75 -3.14 2.84 -6.99
C TYR A 75 -1.83 3.44 -6.51
N GLY A 76 -0.93 3.60 -7.43
CA GLY A 76 0.34 4.24 -7.24
C GLY A 76 0.96 4.66 -8.56
N TYR A 77 2.19 5.18 -8.49
CA TYR A 77 2.96 5.68 -9.64
C TYR A 77 4.45 5.69 -9.30
N LEU A 78 5.31 5.96 -10.29
CA LEU A 78 6.74 6.15 -10.04
C LEU A 78 6.98 7.41 -9.22
N GLY A 79 7.64 7.24 -8.08
CA GLY A 79 8.11 8.35 -7.27
C GLY A 79 9.29 9.07 -7.95
N ALA A 80 9.33 10.40 -7.84
CA ALA A 80 10.37 11.21 -8.46
C ALA A 80 10.66 12.48 -7.66
N PRO A 81 11.88 13.04 -7.75
CA PRO A 81 12.20 14.35 -7.24
C PRO A 81 11.20 15.43 -7.69
N GLY A 82 10.89 16.37 -6.81
CA GLY A 82 9.92 17.43 -7.06
C GLY A 82 8.45 17.03 -6.74
N GLN A 83 8.16 15.78 -6.54
CA GLN A 83 6.85 15.37 -6.03
C GLN A 83 6.78 15.66 -4.51
N TRP A 84 5.65 16.17 -4.04
CA TRP A 84 5.50 16.61 -2.65
C TRP A 84 5.86 15.50 -1.64
N TRP A 85 5.34 14.27 -1.85
CA TRP A 85 5.61 13.15 -0.96
C TRP A 85 7.09 12.75 -0.96
N HIS A 86 7.71 12.67 -2.14
CA HIS A 86 9.15 12.42 -2.29
C HIS A 86 9.99 13.41 -1.46
N GLU A 87 9.70 14.70 -1.58
CA GLU A 87 10.43 15.75 -0.86
C GLU A 87 10.21 15.70 0.65
N GLN A 88 9.01 15.30 1.10
CA GLN A 88 8.77 15.11 2.53
C GLN A 88 9.59 13.94 3.07
N VAL A 89 9.54 12.77 2.40
CA VAL A 89 10.31 11.59 2.83
C VAL A 89 11.82 11.85 2.77
N ARG A 90 12.30 12.50 1.72
CA ARG A 90 13.72 12.90 1.61
C ARG A 90 14.17 13.76 2.79
N ARG A 91 13.37 14.73 3.21
CA ARG A 91 13.69 15.55 4.40
C ARG A 91 13.72 14.69 5.68
N GLY A 92 12.78 13.78 5.83
CA GLY A 92 12.73 12.86 6.96
C GLY A 92 13.97 11.97 7.03
N LEU A 93 14.37 11.39 5.89
CA LEU A 93 15.59 10.56 5.80
C LEU A 93 16.85 11.35 6.13
N LEU A 94 17.01 12.56 5.59
CA LEU A 94 18.14 13.43 5.90
C LEU A 94 18.23 13.76 7.40
N ALA A 95 17.08 14.02 8.04
CA ALA A 95 17.03 14.27 9.48
C ALA A 95 17.34 13.04 10.33
N SER A 96 17.17 11.83 9.78
CA SER A 96 17.40 10.55 10.46
C SER A 96 18.78 9.92 10.15
N GLY A 97 19.70 10.64 9.50
CA GLY A 97 21.03 10.16 9.18
C GLY A 97 21.28 9.85 7.70
N GLY A 98 20.33 10.17 6.83
CA GLY A 98 20.43 10.00 5.38
C GLY A 98 19.73 8.74 4.84
N ASP A 99 19.62 8.65 3.53
CA ASP A 99 19.05 7.52 2.81
C ASP A 99 20.11 6.45 2.52
N SER A 100 20.56 5.77 3.56
CA SER A 100 21.58 4.72 3.44
C SER A 100 21.13 3.50 2.64
N GLY A 101 19.80 3.32 2.44
CA GLY A 101 19.22 2.22 1.67
C GLY A 101 18.90 2.55 0.23
N GLY A 102 19.12 3.80 -0.21
CA GLY A 102 18.73 4.27 -1.53
C GLY A 102 17.22 4.11 -1.78
N TRP A 103 16.42 4.33 -0.75
CA TRP A 103 14.97 4.07 -0.80
C TRP A 103 14.24 4.96 -1.80
N LEU A 104 14.76 6.17 -2.03
CA LEU A 104 14.17 7.12 -2.95
C LEU A 104 14.68 6.98 -4.40
N ASP A 105 15.56 5.98 -4.64
CA ASP A 105 15.99 5.64 -5.98
C ASP A 105 15.06 4.60 -6.58
N ASP A 106 14.52 4.84 -7.78
CA ASP A 106 13.75 3.90 -8.60
C ASP A 106 12.66 3.14 -7.80
N TYR A 107 11.68 3.86 -7.29
CA TYR A 107 10.62 3.28 -6.48
C TYR A 107 9.21 3.58 -7.03
N PHE A 108 8.29 2.65 -6.76
CA PHE A 108 6.86 2.84 -6.92
C PHE A 108 6.26 3.38 -5.62
N GLU A 109 5.59 4.53 -5.67
CA GLU A 109 4.83 5.06 -4.54
C GLU A 109 3.45 4.43 -4.52
N LEU A 110 3.19 3.52 -3.57
CA LEU A 110 1.83 3.07 -3.26
C LEU A 110 1.11 4.21 -2.55
N THR A 111 0.30 4.94 -3.29
CA THR A 111 -0.31 6.19 -2.83
C THR A 111 -1.60 5.94 -2.07
N GLU A 112 -2.47 5.09 -2.59
CA GLU A 112 -3.76 4.78 -1.97
C GLU A 112 -4.06 3.27 -2.03
N LEU A 113 -4.59 2.74 -0.93
CA LEU A 113 -5.11 1.37 -0.83
C LEU A 113 -6.29 1.35 0.13
N HIS A 114 -7.50 1.25 -0.39
CA HIS A 114 -8.71 1.31 0.40
C HIS A 114 -9.69 0.21 0.03
N VAL A 115 -10.35 -0.34 1.03
CA VAL A 115 -11.44 -1.30 0.89
C VAL A 115 -12.63 -0.79 1.67
N TYR A 116 -13.80 -0.81 1.05
CA TYR A 116 -15.05 -0.44 1.71
C TYR A 116 -15.22 -1.22 3.03
N PRO A 117 -15.58 -0.58 4.14
CA PRO A 117 -15.59 -1.23 5.46
C PRO A 117 -16.37 -2.54 5.51
N GLY A 118 -17.51 -2.62 4.82
CA GLY A 118 -18.32 -3.83 4.72
C GLY A 118 -17.66 -4.99 3.97
N SER A 119 -16.64 -4.74 3.16
CA SER A 119 -15.91 -5.75 2.37
C SER A 119 -14.52 -6.05 2.94
N GLN A 120 -14.16 -5.48 4.09
CA GLN A 120 -12.88 -5.74 4.76
C GLN A 120 -12.89 -7.08 5.49
N GLY A 121 -11.69 -7.65 5.71
CA GLY A 121 -11.50 -8.86 6.53
C GLY A 121 -11.39 -10.16 5.71
N ALA A 122 -11.76 -10.16 4.43
CA ALA A 122 -11.69 -11.32 3.52
C ALA A 122 -10.42 -11.35 2.64
N GLY A 123 -9.34 -10.64 3.02
CA GLY A 123 -8.09 -10.63 2.25
C GLY A 123 -8.07 -9.67 1.05
N LEU A 124 -9.19 -8.99 0.76
CA LEU A 124 -9.33 -8.17 -0.45
C LEU A 124 -8.26 -7.08 -0.60
N GLY A 125 -7.88 -6.42 0.50
CA GLY A 125 -6.81 -5.41 0.47
C GLY A 125 -5.45 -6.00 0.10
N GLU A 126 -5.13 -7.22 0.53
CA GLU A 126 -3.91 -7.91 0.16
C GLU A 126 -3.92 -8.34 -1.30
N GLU A 127 -5.04 -8.83 -1.79
CA GLU A 127 -5.18 -9.23 -3.20
C GLU A 127 -5.03 -8.02 -4.15
N ILE A 128 -5.66 -6.88 -3.83
CA ILE A 128 -5.47 -5.63 -4.58
C ILE A 128 -4.00 -5.22 -4.57
N LEU A 129 -3.36 -5.23 -3.39
CA LEU A 129 -1.95 -4.89 -3.24
C LEU A 129 -1.04 -5.78 -4.08
N ARG A 130 -1.23 -7.10 -4.02
CA ARG A 130 -0.41 -8.06 -4.78
C ARG A 130 -0.56 -7.86 -6.28
N ARG A 131 -1.78 -7.70 -6.80
CA ARG A 131 -2.02 -7.43 -8.22
C ARG A 131 -1.44 -6.10 -8.67
N LEU A 132 -1.55 -5.05 -7.85
CA LEU A 132 -0.97 -3.75 -8.17
C LEU A 132 0.55 -3.83 -8.29
N LEU A 133 1.20 -4.54 -7.35
CA LEU A 133 2.65 -4.61 -7.29
C LEU A 133 3.28 -5.69 -8.18
N ALA A 134 2.50 -6.64 -8.72
CA ALA A 134 2.99 -7.71 -9.61
C ALA A 134 3.68 -7.15 -10.85
N GLU A 135 3.20 -6.02 -11.36
CA GLU A 135 3.74 -5.37 -12.56
C GLU A 135 4.06 -3.89 -12.30
N ALA A 136 4.21 -3.49 -11.04
CA ALA A 136 4.58 -2.13 -10.71
C ALA A 136 5.99 -1.82 -11.23
N PRO A 137 6.19 -0.65 -11.85
CA PRO A 137 7.52 -0.24 -12.29
C PRO A 137 8.39 0.12 -11.08
N GLY A 138 9.70 0.03 -11.27
CA GLY A 138 10.68 0.30 -10.22
C GLY A 138 11.16 -0.94 -9.48
N SER A 139 12.25 -0.79 -8.76
CA SER A 139 12.91 -1.88 -8.02
C SER A 139 12.42 -2.02 -6.58
N LYS A 140 11.63 -1.06 -6.10
CA LYS A 140 11.14 -0.98 -4.72
C LYS A 140 9.72 -0.42 -4.70
N VAL A 141 9.00 -0.67 -3.62
CA VAL A 141 7.74 0.02 -3.32
C VAL A 141 7.84 0.72 -1.97
N LEU A 142 7.37 1.96 -1.92
CA LEU A 142 7.25 2.73 -0.68
C LEU A 142 5.81 3.19 -0.48
N LEU A 143 5.45 3.37 0.78
CA LEU A 143 4.16 3.92 1.20
C LEU A 143 4.30 4.69 2.51
N SER A 144 3.31 5.53 2.83
CA SER A 144 3.14 6.05 4.17
C SER A 144 1.81 5.58 4.78
N THR A 145 1.83 5.30 6.08
CA THR A 145 0.63 4.89 6.82
C THR A 145 0.65 5.51 8.22
N PRO A 146 -0.49 5.93 8.79
CA PRO A 146 -0.53 6.32 10.18
C PRO A 146 0.00 5.22 11.08
N GLU A 147 0.81 5.57 12.07
CA GLU A 147 1.32 4.60 13.04
C GLU A 147 0.22 4.09 13.96
N GLY A 148 0.35 2.82 14.35
CA GLY A 148 -0.56 2.17 15.29
C GLY A 148 -1.01 0.78 14.82
N PRO A 149 -1.75 0.05 15.65
CA PRO A 149 -2.15 -1.34 15.40
C PRO A 149 -3.33 -1.43 14.41
N THR A 150 -3.25 -0.73 13.28
CA THR A 150 -4.29 -0.71 12.25
C THR A 150 -4.29 -1.99 11.40
N ARG A 151 -5.37 -2.24 10.65
CA ARG A 151 -5.43 -3.33 9.67
C ARG A 151 -4.39 -3.16 8.57
N ALA A 152 -4.21 -1.92 8.08
CA ALA A 152 -3.21 -1.58 7.07
C ALA A 152 -1.79 -1.89 7.57
N TRP A 153 -1.46 -1.51 8.80
CA TRP A 153 -0.18 -1.83 9.42
C TRP A 153 0.10 -3.34 9.42
N ARG A 154 -0.87 -4.15 9.90
CA ARG A 154 -0.75 -5.61 9.92
C ARG A 154 -0.60 -6.22 8.53
N LEU A 155 -1.32 -5.68 7.55
CA LEU A 155 -1.20 -6.10 6.15
C LEU A 155 0.23 -5.86 5.63
N TYR A 156 0.74 -4.63 5.74
CA TYR A 156 2.05 -4.29 5.21
C TYR A 156 3.16 -5.11 5.89
N ARG A 157 3.09 -5.31 7.22
CA ARG A 157 4.06 -6.16 7.93
C ARG A 157 4.01 -7.61 7.48
N ARG A 158 2.83 -8.18 7.32
CA ARG A 158 2.66 -9.56 6.81
C ARG A 158 3.21 -9.73 5.40
N VAL A 159 3.09 -8.72 4.57
CA VAL A 159 3.61 -8.72 3.19
C VAL A 159 5.09 -8.34 3.14
N GLY A 160 5.76 -8.14 4.27
CA GLY A 160 7.22 -7.97 4.35
C GLY A 160 7.72 -6.54 4.18
N PHE A 161 6.88 -5.53 4.37
CA PHE A 161 7.35 -4.15 4.41
C PHE A 161 8.15 -3.88 5.68
N ALA A 162 9.32 -3.24 5.53
CA ALA A 162 10.21 -2.79 6.60
C ALA A 162 10.06 -1.30 6.88
N ASP A 163 10.56 -0.87 8.05
CA ASP A 163 10.59 0.55 8.40
C ASP A 163 11.65 1.30 7.57
N VAL A 164 11.23 2.40 6.97
CA VAL A 164 12.10 3.38 6.31
C VAL A 164 12.18 4.64 7.18
N LEU A 165 11.05 5.14 7.65
CA LEU A 165 10.96 6.20 8.65
C LEU A 165 9.89 5.87 9.68
N ARG A 166 10.10 6.32 10.92
CA ARG A 166 9.14 6.18 12.02
C ARG A 166 8.84 7.55 12.64
N ASN A 167 7.65 7.67 13.20
CA ASN A 167 7.19 8.88 13.90
C ASN A 167 7.29 10.15 13.04
N TYR A 168 7.21 10.02 11.72
CA TYR A 168 7.31 11.15 10.81
C TYR A 168 5.98 11.91 10.77
N ARG A 169 6.05 13.25 10.77
CA ARG A 169 4.88 14.12 10.62
C ARG A 169 4.94 14.84 9.30
N PHE A 170 4.01 14.49 8.42
CA PHE A 170 3.86 15.19 7.15
C PHE A 170 3.31 16.60 7.38
N THR A 171 3.77 17.54 6.57
CA THR A 171 3.25 18.93 6.62
C THR A 171 1.73 18.93 6.42
N GLY A 172 1.00 19.49 7.38
CA GLY A 172 -0.47 19.56 7.35
C GLY A 172 -1.20 18.38 8.01
N ASP A 173 -0.49 17.37 8.54
CA ASP A 173 -1.09 16.30 9.34
C ASP A 173 -0.36 16.14 10.68
N PRO A 174 -1.04 16.32 11.83
CA PRO A 174 -0.41 16.22 13.15
C PRO A 174 -0.11 14.78 13.57
N ARG A 175 -0.69 13.78 12.90
CA ARG A 175 -0.53 12.37 13.27
C ARG A 175 0.88 11.87 12.95
N PRO A 176 1.43 10.95 13.74
CA PRO A 176 2.65 10.25 13.36
C PRO A 176 2.39 9.23 12.26
N PHE A 177 3.27 9.20 11.28
CA PHE A 177 3.28 8.22 10.20
C PHE A 177 4.56 7.40 10.22
N ALA A 178 4.45 6.18 9.75
CA ALA A 178 5.60 5.43 9.26
C ALA A 178 5.66 5.53 7.74
N VAL A 179 6.87 5.66 7.20
CA VAL A 179 7.18 5.31 5.82
C VAL A 179 7.69 3.88 5.83
N LEU A 180 7.06 3.04 5.05
CA LEU A 180 7.41 1.63 4.92
C LEU A 180 7.86 1.35 3.49
N GLY A 181 8.81 0.43 3.34
CA GLY A 181 9.33 0.04 2.04
C GLY A 181 9.66 -1.44 1.95
N ARG A 182 9.70 -1.96 0.74
CA ARG A 182 10.24 -3.29 0.43
C ARG A 182 10.75 -3.34 -1.01
N PRO A 183 11.69 -4.26 -1.33
CA PRO A 183 12.07 -4.57 -2.70
C PRO A 183 10.91 -5.15 -3.50
N LEU A 184 10.94 -4.95 -4.82
CA LEU A 184 10.09 -5.62 -5.81
C LEU A 184 10.93 -6.63 -6.63
N PRO A 185 10.31 -7.70 -7.18
CA PRO A 185 8.90 -8.09 -7.07
C PRO A 185 8.52 -8.61 -5.68
N LEU A 186 7.21 -8.73 -5.42
CA LEU A 186 6.71 -9.45 -4.25
C LEU A 186 7.00 -10.95 -4.39
N GLU A 187 7.57 -11.55 -3.35
CA GLU A 187 7.69 -13.01 -3.30
C GLU A 187 6.31 -13.67 -3.41
N PRO A 188 6.19 -14.84 -4.08
CA PRO A 188 4.96 -15.62 -4.08
C PRO A 188 4.47 -15.89 -2.64
N ALA A 189 3.15 -15.98 -2.46
CA ALA A 189 2.55 -16.17 -1.13
C ALA A 189 3.01 -17.46 -0.41
N ASP A 190 3.52 -18.45 -1.13
CA ASP A 190 3.92 -19.77 -0.62
C ASP A 190 5.40 -19.92 -0.26
N SER A 191 6.22 -18.88 -0.39
CA SER A 191 7.63 -18.92 0.04
C SER A 191 7.78 -18.53 1.52
N ALA A 192 7.22 -19.34 2.43
CA ALA A 192 7.65 -19.29 3.82
C ALA A 192 9.13 -19.73 3.88
N PRO A 193 10.00 -19.04 4.66
CA PRO A 193 11.40 -19.45 4.77
C PRO A 193 11.44 -20.88 5.32
N ALA A 194 12.06 -21.80 4.57
CA ALA A 194 12.35 -23.13 5.06
C ALA A 194 13.18 -23.00 6.34
N GLU A 195 12.66 -23.49 7.44
CA GLU A 195 13.43 -23.59 8.69
C GLU A 195 14.75 -24.28 8.39
N SER A 196 15.84 -23.58 8.61
CA SER A 196 17.18 -24.16 8.53
C SER A 196 17.30 -25.22 9.62
N SER A 197 17.05 -26.46 9.25
CA SER A 197 17.28 -27.65 10.06
C SER A 197 18.75 -27.69 10.45
N GLY A 198 19.04 -27.22 11.66
CA GLY A 198 20.36 -27.29 12.27
C GLY A 198 20.78 -28.76 12.42
N ARG A 199 21.68 -29.22 11.56
CA ARG A 199 22.39 -30.50 11.77
C ARG A 199 23.29 -30.34 13.00
N ASN A 200 22.88 -30.94 14.11
CA ASN A 200 23.73 -31.25 15.22
C ASN A 200 24.89 -32.13 14.78
N TYR A 201 26.09 -31.57 14.71
CA TYR A 201 27.33 -32.32 14.57
C TYR A 201 27.71 -32.84 15.94
N ARG A 202 27.35 -34.11 16.24
CA ARG A 202 27.88 -34.84 17.40
C ARG A 202 29.34 -35.14 17.15
N ALA A 203 30.23 -34.45 17.85
CA ALA A 203 31.62 -34.87 18.00
C ALA A 203 31.65 -36.23 18.75
N ARG A 204 32.19 -37.26 18.10
CA ARG A 204 32.59 -38.51 18.78
C ARG A 204 33.96 -38.29 19.38
N ASN A 205 34.02 -38.25 20.71
CA ASN A 205 35.25 -38.52 21.40
C ASN A 205 35.59 -39.98 21.21
N THR A 206 36.78 -40.25 20.71
CA THR A 206 37.48 -41.58 20.84
C THR A 206 38.68 -41.34 21.70
N ASP A 207 38.55 -41.82 22.96
CA ASP A 207 39.70 -42.14 23.79
C ASP A 207 40.42 -43.36 23.24
N GLY A 208 41.76 -43.32 23.27
CA GLY A 208 42.66 -44.42 22.99
C GLY A 208 44.10 -43.96 23.11
#